data_25360484e1b6352f01162c5b0c8ce6fe
#
_entry.id   25360484e1b6352f01162c5b0c8ce6fe
#
_cell.length_a   1.000
_cell.length_b   1.000
_cell.length_c   1.000
_cell.angle_alpha   90.00
_cell.angle_beta   90.00
_cell.angle_gamma   90.00
#
_symmetry.space_group_name_H-M   'P 1'
#
loop_
_entity.id
_entity.type
_entity.pdbx_description
1 polymer ?
#
loop_
_entity_poly.entity_id
_entity_poly.type
_entity_poly.pdbx_seq_one_letter_code
_entity_poly.pdbx_strand_id
1 'polypeptide(L)'
;ARPCGACAKQWPLVIFSHGSGAFRASYLYWTEFLASHGFVVMACDHAGSARYTQLDGAVVKPGGKRSKREQMEADRPKDMTFLIDCMEALATKGGDSRFAGRVDTSRVALTGMSFGGFATAAALEAKDPRVKAAVMKCPSISMSGTGALATDRTDKTTPVMVMLGSEDTV
;
A
#
# COMPACT_ATOMS: atom_id res chain seq x y z
N ALA A 1 14.99 15.30 9.26
CA ALA A 1 15.10 15.47 10.71
C ALA A 1 16.02 14.38 11.28
N ARG A 2 17.09 14.73 12.01
CA ARG A 2 17.95 13.76 12.70
C ARG A 2 17.19 13.23 13.92
N PRO A 3 17.17 11.92 14.18
CA PRO A 3 16.58 11.40 15.40
C PRO A 3 17.37 11.90 16.60
N CYS A 4 16.69 12.45 17.58
CA CYS A 4 17.25 12.81 18.88
C CYS A 4 17.69 11.52 19.60
N GLY A 5 18.92 11.46 20.06
CA GLY A 5 19.58 10.25 20.55
C GLY A 5 19.20 9.75 21.96
N ALA A 6 17.97 10.00 22.43
CA ALA A 6 17.54 9.55 23.76
C ALA A 6 16.16 8.88 23.83
N CYS A 7 15.40 8.87 22.75
CA CYS A 7 14.19 8.04 22.60
C CYS A 7 14.26 7.43 21.22
N ALA A 8 14.47 6.13 21.13
CA ALA A 8 14.35 5.39 19.87
C ALA A 8 12.88 5.38 19.43
N LYS A 9 12.37 6.54 19.02
CA LYS A 9 11.01 6.67 18.49
C LYS A 9 10.98 5.97 17.15
N GLN A 10 10.36 4.81 17.12
CA GLN A 10 10.10 4.10 15.89
C GLN A 10 9.00 4.82 15.10
N TRP A 11 9.19 4.92 13.79
CA TRP A 11 8.26 5.55 12.89
C TRP A 11 7.21 4.55 12.40
N PRO A 12 5.91 4.89 12.39
CA PRO A 12 4.89 4.02 11.84
C PRO A 12 5.08 3.82 10.34
N LEU A 13 4.65 2.67 9.84
CA LEU A 13 4.75 2.27 8.45
C LEU A 13 3.48 2.62 7.67
N VAL A 14 3.64 3.12 6.46
CA VAL A 14 2.56 3.25 5.48
C VAL A 14 2.88 2.42 4.25
N ILE A 15 1.97 1.53 3.86
CA ILE A 15 2.05 0.81 2.59
C ILE A 15 1.17 1.54 1.57
N PHE A 16 1.79 1.91 0.45
CA PHE A 16 1.11 2.64 -0.61
C PHE A 16 0.97 1.80 -1.88
N SER A 17 -0.26 1.71 -2.42
CA SER A 17 -0.58 1.03 -3.68
C SER A 17 -0.98 2.04 -4.75
N HIS A 18 -0.30 1.99 -5.90
CA HIS A 18 -0.53 2.89 -7.04
C HIS A 18 -1.79 2.52 -7.85
N GLY A 19 -2.30 3.47 -8.64
CA GLY A 19 -3.42 3.27 -9.57
C GLY A 19 -3.07 2.34 -10.75
N SER A 20 -4.07 2.00 -11.56
CA SER A 20 -3.87 1.20 -12.77
C SER A 20 -2.95 1.91 -13.75
N GLY A 21 -1.95 1.20 -14.31
CA GLY A 21 -0.99 1.78 -15.27
C GLY A 21 -0.03 2.83 -14.69
N ALA A 22 -0.07 3.07 -13.38
CA ALA A 22 0.91 3.87 -12.66
C ALA A 22 2.07 2.98 -12.17
N PHE A 23 2.93 3.49 -11.30
CA PHE A 23 4.06 2.76 -10.70
C PHE A 23 4.38 3.36 -9.33
N ARG A 24 5.27 2.74 -8.57
CA ARG A 24 5.60 3.10 -7.17
C ARG A 24 5.91 4.58 -6.94
N ALA A 25 6.47 5.28 -7.92
CA ALA A 25 6.84 6.69 -7.81
C ALA A 25 5.83 7.67 -8.44
N SER A 26 4.67 7.20 -8.94
CA SER A 26 3.70 8.07 -9.63
C SER A 26 3.06 9.12 -8.71
N TYR A 27 3.06 8.90 -7.41
CA TYR A 27 2.38 9.76 -6.42
C TYR A 27 3.36 10.28 -5.36
N LEU A 28 4.54 10.75 -5.78
CA LEU A 28 5.59 11.24 -4.89
C LEU A 28 5.09 12.36 -3.97
N TYR A 29 4.26 13.29 -4.46
CA TYR A 29 3.68 14.35 -3.65
C TYR A 29 2.97 13.82 -2.39
N TRP A 30 2.31 12.66 -2.49
CA TRP A 30 1.60 12.03 -1.38
C TRP A 30 2.55 11.27 -0.45
N THR A 31 3.44 10.47 -1.02
CA THR A 31 4.38 9.67 -0.25
C THR A 31 5.41 10.52 0.48
N GLU A 32 5.90 11.60 -0.15
CA GLU A 32 6.81 12.56 0.46
C GLU A 32 6.11 13.39 1.55
N PHE A 33 4.86 13.78 1.33
CA PHE A 33 4.05 14.44 2.36
C PHE A 33 3.92 13.56 3.60
N LEU A 34 3.57 12.31 3.46
CA LEU A 34 3.50 11.37 4.59
C LEU A 34 4.86 11.20 5.27
N ALA A 35 5.92 11.05 4.50
CA ALA A 35 7.27 10.92 5.05
C ALA A 35 7.70 12.17 5.83
N SER A 36 7.35 13.37 5.35
CA SER A 36 7.63 14.64 6.05
C SER A 36 6.89 14.75 7.39
N HIS A 37 5.79 14.01 7.55
CA HIS A 37 5.00 13.94 8.78
C HIS A 37 5.40 12.79 9.70
N GLY A 38 6.51 12.12 9.42
CA GLY A 38 7.09 11.13 10.33
C GLY A 38 6.58 9.71 10.11
N PHE A 39 6.21 9.37 8.90
CA PHE A 39 5.93 8.00 8.50
C PHE A 39 7.07 7.44 7.65
N VAL A 40 7.32 6.14 7.75
CA VAL A 40 8.07 5.41 6.73
C VAL A 40 7.07 4.95 5.68
N VAL A 41 7.31 5.29 4.42
CA VAL A 41 6.39 4.91 3.33
C VAL A 41 7.06 3.89 2.44
N MET A 42 6.38 2.77 2.19
CA MET A 42 6.84 1.71 1.30
C MET A 42 5.83 1.48 0.19
N ALA A 43 6.32 1.39 -1.04
CA ALA A 43 5.52 1.15 -2.24
C ALA A 43 6.24 0.18 -3.17
N CYS A 44 5.49 -0.68 -3.86
CA CYS A 44 6.02 -1.54 -4.92
C CYS A 44 5.39 -1.21 -6.27
N ASP A 45 6.00 -1.75 -7.33
CA ASP A 45 5.35 -1.89 -8.62
C ASP A 45 4.61 -3.23 -8.64
N HIS A 46 3.30 -3.19 -8.82
CA HIS A 46 2.51 -4.41 -8.96
C HIS A 46 2.76 -5.03 -10.32
N ALA A 47 3.43 -6.17 -10.35
CA ALA A 47 3.84 -6.84 -11.58
C ALA A 47 2.64 -7.13 -12.50
N GLY A 48 2.76 -6.77 -13.78
CA GLY A 48 1.70 -6.90 -14.79
C GLY A 48 0.64 -5.80 -14.77
N SER A 49 0.61 -4.96 -13.73
CA SER A 49 -0.31 -3.83 -13.58
C SER A 49 0.40 -2.48 -13.58
N ALA A 50 1.64 -2.41 -13.15
CA ALA A 50 2.45 -1.21 -13.24
C ALA A 50 2.80 -0.90 -14.70
N ARG A 51 2.96 0.38 -15.02
CA ARG A 51 3.37 0.84 -16.38
C ARG A 51 4.64 0.14 -16.85
N TYR A 52 5.56 -0.09 -15.94
CA TYR A 52 6.76 -0.92 -16.11
C TYR A 52 7.25 -1.36 -14.72
N THR A 53 7.86 -2.52 -14.69
CA THR A 53 8.47 -3.09 -13.48
C THR A 53 9.80 -3.68 -13.90
N GLN A 54 10.82 -3.55 -13.09
CA GLN A 54 12.09 -4.23 -13.30
C GLN A 54 12.14 -5.49 -12.43
N LEU A 55 12.19 -6.65 -13.08
CA LEU A 55 12.35 -7.95 -12.43
C LEU A 55 13.59 -8.63 -13.00
N ASP A 56 14.48 -9.08 -12.15
CA ASP A 56 15.72 -9.78 -12.52
C ASP A 56 16.53 -9.07 -13.63
N GLY A 57 16.60 -7.74 -13.57
CA GLY A 57 17.30 -6.91 -14.55
C GLY A 57 16.52 -6.64 -15.83
N ALA A 58 15.38 -7.27 -16.07
CA ALA A 58 14.54 -7.06 -17.24
C ALA A 58 13.37 -6.11 -16.97
N VAL A 59 13.05 -5.23 -17.94
CA VAL A 59 11.87 -4.38 -17.86
C VAL A 59 10.63 -5.18 -18.28
N VAL A 60 9.71 -5.37 -17.34
CA VAL A 60 8.41 -6.00 -17.57
C VAL A 60 7.37 -4.90 -17.78
N LYS A 61 6.72 -4.92 -18.94
CA LYS A 61 5.60 -4.01 -19.26
C LYS A 61 4.25 -4.66 -18.90
N PRO A 62 3.18 -3.87 -18.74
CA PRO A 62 1.84 -4.42 -18.63
C PRO A 62 1.54 -5.31 -19.84
N GLY A 63 0.90 -6.44 -19.60
CA GLY A 63 0.56 -7.41 -20.64
C GLY A 63 0.78 -8.86 -20.19
N GLY A 64 0.30 -9.79 -20.99
CA GLY A 64 0.43 -11.22 -20.72
C GLY A 64 -0.58 -11.76 -19.67
N LYS A 65 -0.30 -12.95 -19.14
CA LYS A 65 -1.23 -13.65 -18.24
C LYS A 65 -1.50 -12.91 -16.93
N ARG A 66 -0.53 -12.12 -16.42
CA ARG A 66 -0.67 -11.35 -15.17
C ARG A 66 -1.42 -10.04 -15.30
N SER A 67 -1.73 -9.59 -16.52
CA SER A 67 -2.50 -8.36 -16.75
C SER A 67 -4.01 -8.58 -16.78
N LYS A 68 -4.48 -9.80 -16.58
CA LYS A 68 -5.91 -10.04 -16.41
C LYS A 68 -6.40 -9.35 -15.15
N ARG A 69 -7.48 -8.60 -15.27
CA ARG A 69 -8.06 -7.82 -14.16
C ARG A 69 -8.26 -8.66 -12.91
N GLU A 70 -8.86 -9.82 -13.04
CA GLU A 70 -9.10 -10.77 -11.95
C GLU A 70 -7.81 -11.15 -11.21
N GLN A 71 -6.73 -11.39 -11.96
CA GLN A 71 -5.44 -11.74 -11.36
C GLN A 71 -4.85 -10.54 -10.60
N MET A 72 -4.95 -9.34 -11.16
CA MET A 72 -4.48 -8.14 -10.49
C MET A 72 -5.28 -7.82 -9.22
N GLU A 73 -6.59 -8.05 -9.23
CA GLU A 73 -7.47 -7.90 -8.07
C GLU A 73 -7.11 -8.90 -6.96
N ALA A 74 -6.70 -10.12 -7.33
CA ALA A 74 -6.28 -11.15 -6.38
C ALA A 74 -4.87 -10.94 -5.83
N ASP A 75 -3.94 -10.43 -6.65
CA ASP A 75 -2.52 -10.32 -6.29
C ASP A 75 -2.20 -9.05 -5.48
N ARG A 76 -2.76 -7.90 -5.87
CA ARG A 76 -2.41 -6.62 -5.23
C ARG A 76 -2.64 -6.54 -3.71
N PRO A 77 -3.74 -7.08 -3.16
CA PRO A 77 -3.90 -7.13 -1.71
C PRO A 77 -2.80 -7.95 -1.02
N LYS A 78 -2.38 -9.04 -1.65
CA LYS A 78 -1.28 -9.89 -1.15
C LYS A 78 0.07 -9.16 -1.23
N ASP A 79 0.32 -8.41 -2.30
CA ASP A 79 1.51 -7.58 -2.41
C ASP A 79 1.59 -6.59 -1.24
N MET A 80 0.46 -5.98 -0.85
CA MET A 80 0.45 -5.03 0.26
C MET A 80 0.80 -5.68 1.59
N THR A 81 0.26 -6.86 1.90
CA THR A 81 0.60 -7.61 3.12
C THR A 81 2.04 -8.11 3.08
N PHE A 82 2.50 -8.59 1.94
CA PHE A 82 3.89 -9.00 1.73
C PHE A 82 4.89 -7.85 1.96
N LEU A 83 4.55 -6.62 1.60
CA LEU A 83 5.40 -5.46 1.88
C LEU A 83 5.54 -5.19 3.39
N ILE A 84 4.51 -5.48 4.19
CA ILE A 84 4.61 -5.39 5.65
C ILE A 84 5.64 -6.40 6.16
N ASP A 85 5.58 -7.64 5.67
CA ASP A 85 6.52 -8.70 6.06
C ASP A 85 7.96 -8.36 5.63
N CYS A 86 8.14 -7.80 4.43
CA CYS A 86 9.43 -7.32 3.96
C CYS A 86 9.99 -6.21 4.88
N MET A 87 9.17 -5.23 5.26
CA MET A 87 9.63 -4.17 6.16
C MET A 87 9.93 -4.70 7.55
N GLU A 88 9.17 -5.66 8.05
CA GLU A 88 9.43 -6.31 9.33
C GLU A 88 10.81 -6.99 9.33
N ALA A 89 11.14 -7.72 8.26
CA ALA A 89 12.46 -8.31 8.10
C ALA A 89 13.58 -7.27 8.03
N LEU A 90 13.38 -6.16 7.30
CA LEU A 90 14.36 -5.06 7.21
C LEU A 90 14.51 -4.30 8.53
N ALA A 91 13.46 -4.18 9.34
CA ALA A 91 13.44 -3.43 10.58
C ALA A 91 13.97 -4.23 11.79
N THR A 92 14.19 -5.55 11.67
CA THR A 92 14.74 -6.37 12.74
C THR A 92 16.18 -5.98 13.09
N LYS A 93 16.62 -6.31 14.30
CA LYS A 93 18.00 -6.15 14.72
C LYS A 93 18.91 -7.05 13.86
N GLY A 94 19.83 -6.43 13.12
CA GLY A 94 20.65 -7.13 12.12
C GLY A 94 20.09 -7.09 10.69
N GLY A 95 18.94 -6.47 10.50
CA GLY A 95 18.40 -6.16 9.18
C GLY A 95 19.11 -4.98 8.49
N ASP A 96 18.41 -4.28 7.61
CA ASP A 96 18.98 -3.12 6.90
C ASP A 96 19.26 -1.95 7.88
N SER A 97 20.48 -1.44 7.88
CA SER A 97 20.92 -0.37 8.81
C SER A 97 20.11 0.93 8.73
N ARG A 98 19.39 1.15 7.62
CA ARG A 98 18.49 2.30 7.42
C ARG A 98 17.18 2.15 8.20
N PHE A 99 16.72 0.92 8.42
CA PHE A 99 15.41 0.59 8.99
C PHE A 99 15.49 -0.12 10.34
N ALA A 100 16.58 -0.84 10.61
CA ALA A 100 16.75 -1.64 11.83
C ALA A 100 16.49 -0.82 13.09
N GLY A 101 15.48 -1.22 13.87
CA GLY A 101 15.06 -0.56 15.10
C GLY A 101 14.42 0.82 14.93
N ARG A 102 14.15 1.26 13.70
CA ARG A 102 13.60 2.60 13.41
C ARG A 102 12.15 2.59 12.93
N VAL A 103 11.64 1.44 12.50
CA VAL A 103 10.28 1.30 11.98
C VAL A 103 9.44 0.48 12.95
N ASP A 104 8.26 0.99 13.27
CA ASP A 104 7.26 0.27 14.06
C ASP A 104 6.30 -0.46 13.12
N THR A 105 6.57 -1.71 12.87
CA THR A 105 5.75 -2.57 12.02
C THR A 105 4.48 -3.09 12.70
N SER A 106 4.27 -2.79 13.98
CA SER A 106 2.99 -3.03 14.68
C SER A 106 1.95 -1.93 14.45
N ARG A 107 2.39 -0.79 13.86
CA ARG A 107 1.54 0.36 13.53
C ARG A 107 1.63 0.66 12.04
N VAL A 108 0.84 -0.05 11.26
CA VAL A 108 0.79 0.05 9.80
C VAL A 108 -0.49 0.77 9.36
N ALA A 109 -0.38 1.66 8.40
CA ALA A 109 -1.51 2.15 7.63
C ALA A 109 -1.42 1.69 6.18
N LEU A 110 -2.58 1.38 5.58
CA LEU A 110 -2.68 1.08 4.16
C LEU A 110 -3.28 2.27 3.42
N THR A 111 -2.74 2.60 2.25
CA THR A 111 -3.31 3.66 1.40
C THR A 111 -3.11 3.36 -0.07
N GLY A 112 -3.99 3.88 -0.90
CA GLY A 112 -3.87 3.71 -2.35
C GLY A 112 -4.77 4.64 -3.14
N MET A 113 -4.45 4.78 -4.43
CA MET A 113 -5.17 5.62 -5.37
C MET A 113 -5.85 4.75 -6.44
N SER A 114 -7.11 5.04 -6.75
CA SER A 114 -7.87 4.37 -7.82
C SER A 114 -7.86 2.84 -7.61
N PHE A 115 -7.29 2.07 -8.53
CA PHE A 115 -7.13 0.62 -8.34
C PHE A 115 -6.27 0.25 -7.12
N GLY A 116 -5.35 1.12 -6.68
CA GLY A 116 -4.66 0.97 -5.40
C GLY A 116 -5.57 1.19 -4.20
N GLY A 117 -6.58 2.05 -4.33
CA GLY A 117 -7.64 2.20 -3.32
C GLY A 117 -8.48 0.94 -3.18
N PHE A 118 -8.86 0.31 -4.30
CA PHE A 118 -9.48 -1.03 -4.30
C PHE A 118 -8.58 -2.06 -3.60
N ALA A 119 -7.30 -2.12 -3.96
CA ALA A 119 -6.36 -3.06 -3.33
C ALA A 119 -6.23 -2.83 -1.82
N THR A 120 -6.25 -1.56 -1.39
CA THR A 120 -6.27 -1.19 0.04
C THR A 120 -7.50 -1.76 0.73
N ALA A 121 -8.69 -1.60 0.15
CA ALA A 121 -9.92 -2.15 0.67
C ALA A 121 -9.86 -3.67 0.81
N ALA A 122 -9.47 -4.36 -0.26
CA ALA A 122 -9.38 -5.82 -0.28
C ALA A 122 -8.30 -6.35 0.70
N ALA A 123 -7.19 -5.64 0.87
CA ALA A 123 -6.15 -6.03 1.84
C ALA A 123 -6.65 -5.99 3.29
N LEU A 124 -7.62 -5.12 3.60
CA LEU A 124 -8.20 -5.08 4.94
C LEU A 124 -9.01 -6.33 5.28
N GLU A 125 -9.51 -7.07 4.29
CA GLU A 125 -10.26 -8.32 4.52
C GLU A 125 -9.38 -9.40 5.16
N ALA A 126 -8.06 -9.32 4.99
CA ALA A 126 -7.11 -10.22 5.65
C ALA A 126 -7.03 -10.03 7.16
N LYS A 127 -7.57 -8.92 7.69
CA LYS A 127 -7.59 -8.58 9.14
C LYS A 127 -6.21 -8.67 9.79
N ASP A 128 -5.17 -8.23 9.07
CA ASP A 128 -3.81 -8.22 9.61
C ASP A 128 -3.78 -7.33 10.87
N PRO A 129 -3.43 -7.87 12.04
CA PRO A 129 -3.47 -7.12 13.30
C PRO A 129 -2.49 -5.96 13.36
N ARG A 130 -1.50 -5.92 12.46
CA ARG A 130 -0.53 -4.82 12.35
C ARG A 130 -1.16 -3.58 11.70
N VAL A 131 -2.23 -3.75 10.90
CA VAL A 131 -2.92 -2.66 10.22
C VAL A 131 -3.85 -1.93 11.19
N LYS A 132 -3.60 -0.63 11.36
CA LYS A 132 -4.32 0.22 12.33
C LYS A 132 -5.22 1.27 11.68
N ALA A 133 -4.99 1.59 10.41
CA ALA A 133 -5.80 2.55 9.67
C ALA A 133 -5.70 2.31 8.16
N ALA A 134 -6.66 2.82 7.41
CA ALA A 134 -6.58 2.85 5.95
C ALA A 134 -7.15 4.14 5.35
N VAL A 135 -6.54 4.58 4.25
CA VAL A 135 -7.02 5.72 3.46
C VAL A 135 -7.12 5.31 2.00
N MET A 136 -8.31 5.35 1.45
CA MET A 136 -8.58 5.07 0.05
C MET A 136 -8.87 6.38 -0.69
N LYS A 137 -8.11 6.64 -1.75
CA LYS A 137 -8.26 7.85 -2.58
C LYS A 137 -8.87 7.44 -3.91
N CYS A 138 -10.07 7.98 -4.20
CA CYS A 138 -10.82 7.69 -5.42
C CYS A 138 -10.78 6.17 -5.77
N PRO A 139 -11.17 5.28 -4.85
CA PRO A 139 -11.03 3.84 -5.05
C PRO A 139 -11.88 3.39 -6.23
N SER A 140 -11.27 2.61 -7.14
CA SER A 140 -12.05 2.00 -8.22
C SER A 140 -12.96 0.89 -7.66
N ILE A 141 -14.14 0.75 -8.23
CA ILE A 141 -15.06 -0.35 -7.94
C ILE A 141 -14.53 -1.62 -8.62
N SER A 142 -14.64 -2.76 -7.95
CA SER A 142 -14.32 -4.04 -8.60
C SER A 142 -15.21 -4.27 -9.81
N MET A 143 -14.60 -4.64 -10.94
CA MET A 143 -15.32 -5.03 -12.15
C MET A 143 -15.90 -6.45 -12.08
N SER A 144 -15.52 -7.24 -11.07
CA SER A 144 -15.99 -8.62 -10.87
C SER A 144 -17.41 -8.73 -10.31
N GLY A 145 -18.14 -7.64 -10.23
CA GLY A 145 -19.56 -7.64 -9.82
C GLY A 145 -19.83 -7.80 -8.33
N THR A 146 -18.79 -7.98 -7.51
CA THR A 146 -18.92 -7.92 -6.05
C THR A 146 -18.91 -6.48 -5.55
N GLY A 147 -19.44 -5.55 -6.31
CA GLY A 147 -19.46 -4.09 -6.18
C GLY A 147 -19.67 -3.46 -4.81
N ALA A 148 -19.39 -4.20 -3.77
CA ALA A 148 -19.20 -3.66 -2.46
C ALA A 148 -17.93 -2.83 -2.48
N LEU A 149 -18.07 -1.53 -2.51
CA LEU A 149 -17.12 -0.69 -1.80
C LEU A 149 -16.88 -1.40 -0.48
N ALA A 150 -15.65 -1.54 -0.05
CA ALA A 150 -15.29 -2.17 1.24
C ALA A 150 -15.90 -1.48 2.47
N THR A 151 -16.92 -0.67 2.28
CA THR A 151 -17.76 -0.03 3.31
C THR A 151 -18.65 -1.03 4.05
N ASP A 152 -18.92 -2.20 3.47
CA ASP A 152 -19.66 -3.28 4.13
C ASP A 152 -18.72 -4.25 4.89
N ARG A 153 -17.63 -3.71 5.41
CA ARG A 153 -16.71 -4.46 6.23
C ARG A 153 -17.38 -4.86 7.54
N THR A 154 -17.41 -6.13 7.80
CA THR A 154 -17.85 -6.69 9.09
C THR A 154 -16.90 -6.34 10.23
N ASP A 155 -15.64 -5.98 9.94
CA ASP A 155 -14.67 -5.50 10.92
C ASP A 155 -14.74 -3.96 11.03
N LYS A 156 -15.45 -3.48 12.03
CA LYS A 156 -15.58 -2.06 12.36
C LYS A 156 -14.42 -1.52 13.22
N THR A 157 -13.38 -2.31 13.45
CA THR A 157 -12.32 -1.95 14.40
C THR A 157 -11.21 -1.12 13.78
N THR A 158 -10.93 -1.29 12.48
CA THR A 158 -9.91 -0.50 11.78
C THR A 158 -10.52 0.78 11.21
N PRO A 159 -10.08 1.98 11.62
CA PRO A 159 -10.53 3.24 11.04
C PRO A 159 -10.21 3.30 9.54
N VAL A 160 -11.20 3.71 8.75
CA VAL A 160 -11.09 3.84 7.29
C VAL A 160 -11.55 5.24 6.88
N MET A 161 -10.74 5.89 6.05
CA MET A 161 -11.12 7.14 5.35
C MET A 161 -11.23 6.86 3.86
N VAL A 162 -12.32 7.30 3.24
CA VAL A 162 -12.50 7.30 1.79
C VAL A 162 -12.52 8.75 1.31
N MET A 163 -11.67 9.08 0.35
CA MET A 163 -11.59 10.40 -0.27
C MET A 163 -12.05 10.27 -1.72
N LEU A 164 -13.08 11.00 -2.08
CA LEU A 164 -13.66 11.04 -3.43
C LEU A 164 -13.65 12.47 -3.95
N GLY A 165 -13.46 12.65 -5.25
CA GLY A 165 -13.77 13.91 -5.91
C GLY A 165 -15.28 14.07 -6.07
N SER A 166 -15.81 15.30 -5.98
CA SER A 166 -17.24 15.57 -6.16
C SER A 166 -17.76 15.21 -7.58
N GLU A 167 -16.84 15.16 -8.54
CA GLU A 167 -17.14 14.84 -9.95
C GLU A 167 -16.46 13.52 -10.39
N ASP A 168 -16.06 12.70 -9.42
CA ASP A 168 -15.50 11.38 -9.70
C ASP A 168 -16.60 10.43 -10.15
N THR A 169 -16.57 10.07 -11.42
CA THR A 169 -17.59 9.23 -12.07
C THR A 169 -17.15 7.77 -12.24
N VAL A 170 -16.05 7.37 -11.60
CA VAL A 170 -15.44 6.04 -11.74
C VAL A 170 -16.03 5.05 -10.75
#